data_9e066f087e9c0db77cf966d94594a0d5
#
_entry.id   9e066f087e9c0db77cf966d94594a0d5
#
_cell.length_a   1.000
_cell.length_b   1.000
_cell.length_c   1.000
_cell.angle_alpha   90.00
_cell.angle_beta   90.00
_cell.angle_gamma   90.00
#
_symmetry.space_group_name_H-M   'P 1'
#
loop_
_entity.id
_entity.type
_entity.pdbx_description
1 polymer ?
#
loop_
_entity_poly.entity_id
_entity_poly.type
_entity_poly.pdbx_seq_one_letter_code
_entity_poly.pdbx_strand_id
1 'polypeptide(L)'
;MKKSTKRKPHWQKQYDALVLAGTAKTTRRAYVRDTQYFLAWAKLALKGKQTLPFNDEAIVIFILQHLQGLPSKIEKALTKNKRKRPGVLKTSTIKRYLSSISIWHQEAGFDSPTTSQRVRLLMKRARRAKAEASPMRKAAITIDVLKKLTATCDNSLHGLRDKALLLVGFASGGRRRDELAHLLIEDLTTIKGGYLIRLRKSKTDQAGRGETLPILGPAATALKKWLMKSGLRKGRLFRGIKSNGDFYEGIDGRTINRIVKRCATKAVLDSKKFGAHSLRAGFVTESGRQGASLRDAMQLSGHRTVEIAGLYHREGELLKNPTARLLSHKIS
;
A
#
# COMPACT_ATOMS: atom_id res chain seq x y z
N MET A 1 -11.57 35.42 29.67
CA MET A 1 -11.65 34.13 30.40
C MET A 1 -10.50 33.25 29.99
N LYS A 2 -9.50 33.07 30.84
CA LYS A 2 -8.35 32.18 30.62
C LYS A 2 -8.86 30.71 30.63
N LYS A 3 -8.63 29.93 29.55
CA LYS A 3 -8.88 28.50 29.53
C LYS A 3 -7.99 27.84 30.58
N SER A 4 -8.58 27.36 31.64
CA SER A 4 -7.92 26.47 32.61
C SER A 4 -7.52 25.19 31.89
N THR A 5 -6.26 25.05 31.56
CA THR A 5 -5.68 23.79 31.09
C THR A 5 -5.54 22.87 32.31
N LYS A 6 -6.63 22.15 32.68
CA LYS A 6 -6.53 21.08 33.68
C LYS A 6 -5.45 20.09 33.24
N ARG A 7 -4.42 19.93 34.06
CA ARG A 7 -3.35 18.95 33.85
C ARG A 7 -3.99 17.56 33.71
N LYS A 8 -3.77 16.90 32.57
CA LYS A 8 -4.25 15.52 32.37
C LYS A 8 -3.73 14.60 33.48
N PRO A 9 -4.57 13.71 34.03
CA PRO A 9 -4.13 12.71 35.02
C PRO A 9 -2.96 11.88 34.48
N HIS A 10 -2.15 11.33 35.37
CA HIS A 10 -0.95 10.55 35.01
C HIS A 10 -1.29 9.34 34.11
N TRP A 11 -2.35 8.59 34.45
CA TRP A 11 -2.81 7.47 33.66
C TRP A 11 -3.23 7.85 32.23
N GLN A 12 -3.84 9.03 32.05
CA GLN A 12 -4.24 9.52 30.74
C GLN A 12 -3.04 9.80 29.83
N LYS A 13 -1.93 10.30 30.42
CA LYS A 13 -0.68 10.50 29.69
C LYS A 13 -0.06 9.18 29.25
N GLN A 14 -0.10 8.17 30.14
CA GLN A 14 0.39 6.82 29.82
C GLN A 14 -0.47 6.15 28.72
N TYR A 15 -1.78 6.29 28.79
CA TYR A 15 -2.72 5.82 27.78
C TYR A 15 -2.43 6.48 26.41
N ASP A 16 -2.36 7.82 26.37
CA ASP A 16 -2.05 8.58 25.16
C ASP A 16 -0.69 8.15 24.55
N ALA A 17 0.32 7.93 25.40
CA ALA A 17 1.63 7.47 24.98
C ALA A 17 1.60 6.05 24.39
N LEU A 18 0.82 5.14 24.99
CA LEU A 18 0.67 3.77 24.53
C LEU A 18 -0.08 3.72 23.18
N VAL A 19 -1.18 4.46 23.05
CA VAL A 19 -1.93 4.61 21.78
C VAL A 19 -1.01 5.19 20.69
N LEU A 20 -0.20 6.18 21.06
CA LEU A 20 0.77 6.81 20.18
C LEU A 20 1.84 5.81 19.72
N ALA A 21 2.37 4.99 20.61
CA ALA A 21 3.38 3.99 20.29
C ALA A 21 2.81 2.84 19.44
N GLY A 22 1.56 2.41 19.73
CA GLY A 22 0.88 1.32 19.02
C GLY A 22 0.36 1.68 17.63
N THR A 23 0.33 2.99 17.28
CA THR A 23 -0.22 3.42 15.98
C THR A 23 0.87 3.89 15.03
N ALA A 24 0.96 3.29 13.84
CA ALA A 24 1.95 3.66 12.83
C ALA A 24 1.86 5.16 12.46
N LYS A 25 3.01 5.84 12.32
CA LYS A 25 3.12 7.28 12.01
C LYS A 25 2.30 7.70 10.77
N THR A 26 2.27 6.86 9.74
CA THR A 26 1.49 7.08 8.50
C THR A 26 -0.01 7.01 8.75
N THR A 27 -0.46 6.10 9.59
CA THR A 27 -1.87 5.93 10.00
C THR A 27 -2.34 7.13 10.78
N ARG A 28 -1.56 7.60 11.76
CA ARG A 28 -1.87 8.81 12.53
C ARG A 28 -2.00 10.05 11.65
N ARG A 29 -1.05 10.25 10.72
CA ARG A 29 -1.13 11.35 9.74
C ARG A 29 -2.38 11.27 8.87
N ALA A 30 -2.82 10.06 8.54
CA ALA A 30 -4.06 9.86 7.79
C ALA A 30 -5.28 10.24 8.63
N TYR A 31 -5.35 9.79 9.89
CA TYR A 31 -6.44 10.12 10.81
C TYR A 31 -6.56 11.63 11.02
N VAL A 32 -5.48 12.31 11.37
CA VAL A 32 -5.47 13.76 11.55
C VAL A 32 -5.96 14.49 10.29
N ARG A 33 -5.46 14.12 9.14
CA ARG A 33 -5.89 14.75 7.87
C ARG A 33 -7.37 14.51 7.58
N ASP A 34 -7.85 13.31 7.84
CA ASP A 34 -9.22 12.91 7.53
C ASP A 34 -10.22 13.56 8.49
N THR A 35 -9.90 13.64 9.78
CA THR A 35 -10.73 14.34 10.78
C THR A 35 -10.74 15.84 10.55
N GLN A 36 -9.60 16.45 10.20
CA GLN A 36 -9.54 17.87 9.80
C GLN A 36 -10.42 18.17 8.58
N TYR A 37 -10.42 17.28 7.59
CA TYR A 37 -11.29 17.41 6.43
C TYR A 37 -12.76 17.30 6.81
N PHE A 38 -13.13 16.32 7.62
CA PHE A 38 -14.51 16.15 8.09
C PHE A 38 -14.98 17.37 8.88
N LEU A 39 -14.16 17.91 9.79
CA LEU A 39 -14.48 19.13 10.53
C LEU A 39 -14.66 20.34 9.63
N ALA A 40 -13.80 20.51 8.62
CA ALA A 40 -13.92 21.60 7.66
C ALA A 40 -15.21 21.50 6.84
N TRP A 41 -15.58 20.29 6.44
CA TRP A 41 -16.85 20.02 5.77
C TRP A 41 -18.04 20.27 6.71
N ALA A 42 -18.01 19.77 7.93
CA ALA A 42 -19.10 19.90 8.90
C ALA A 42 -19.41 21.36 9.20
N LYS A 43 -18.40 22.21 9.34
CA LYS A 43 -18.58 23.67 9.52
C LYS A 43 -19.33 24.35 8.37
N LEU A 44 -19.24 23.80 7.18
CA LEU A 44 -19.87 24.38 5.97
C LEU A 44 -21.23 23.75 5.66
N ALA A 45 -21.41 22.48 6.03
CA ALA A 45 -22.57 21.69 5.62
C ALA A 45 -23.64 21.56 6.71
N LEU A 46 -23.25 21.63 7.99
CA LEU A 46 -24.14 21.43 9.12
C LEU A 46 -24.42 22.75 9.84
N LYS A 47 -25.62 22.87 10.40
CA LYS A 47 -26.01 24.00 11.27
C LYS A 47 -25.55 23.75 12.71
N GLY A 48 -25.29 24.84 13.46
CA GLY A 48 -24.94 24.79 14.87
C GLY A 48 -23.45 24.56 15.17
N LYS A 49 -23.12 24.30 16.44
CA LYS A 49 -21.76 24.12 16.92
C LYS A 49 -21.21 22.76 16.53
N GLN A 50 -20.12 22.75 15.79
CA GLN A 50 -19.49 21.52 15.27
C GLN A 50 -18.39 21.03 16.25
N THR A 51 -18.81 20.29 17.27
CA THR A 51 -17.93 19.68 18.30
C THR A 51 -18.31 18.22 18.51
N LEU A 52 -17.38 17.43 19.04
CA LEU A 52 -17.67 16.07 19.50
C LEU A 52 -18.69 16.05 20.63
N PRO A 53 -19.55 15.02 20.70
CA PRO A 53 -19.72 13.98 19.69
C PRO A 53 -20.60 14.44 18.52
N PHE A 54 -20.32 13.92 17.32
CA PHE A 54 -21.25 14.02 16.19
C PHE A 54 -22.25 12.87 16.25
N ASN A 55 -23.47 13.11 15.76
CA ASN A 55 -24.50 12.09 15.62
C ASN A 55 -24.39 11.33 14.27
N ASP A 56 -25.15 10.25 14.12
CA ASP A 56 -25.16 9.47 12.90
C ASP A 56 -25.80 10.20 11.71
N GLU A 57 -26.68 11.17 11.94
CA GLU A 57 -27.26 12.02 10.91
C GLU A 57 -26.18 12.84 10.18
N ALA A 58 -25.23 13.44 10.93
CA ALA A 58 -24.10 14.15 10.36
C ALA A 58 -23.26 13.23 9.46
N ILE A 59 -23.10 11.97 9.86
CA ILE A 59 -22.38 10.97 9.07
C ILE A 59 -23.15 10.58 7.80
N VAL A 60 -24.47 10.43 7.90
CA VAL A 60 -25.34 10.15 6.74
C VAL A 60 -25.25 11.28 5.72
N ILE A 61 -25.34 12.55 6.15
CA ILE A 61 -25.22 13.73 5.27
C ILE A 61 -23.83 13.75 4.61
N PHE A 62 -22.76 13.47 5.39
CA PHE A 62 -21.41 13.38 4.86
C PHE A 62 -21.30 12.34 3.74
N ILE A 63 -21.83 11.13 3.97
CA ILE A 63 -21.81 10.04 2.99
C ILE A 63 -22.56 10.45 1.71
N LEU A 64 -23.81 10.94 1.86
CA LEU A 64 -24.66 11.27 0.72
C LEU A 64 -24.05 12.38 -0.15
N GLN A 65 -23.59 13.48 0.46
CA GLN A 65 -22.97 14.58 -0.27
C GLN A 65 -21.68 14.15 -1.00
N HIS A 66 -20.88 13.27 -0.41
CA HIS A 66 -19.66 12.80 -1.05
C HIS A 66 -19.88 11.70 -2.10
N LEU A 67 -21.02 11.01 -2.05
CA LEU A 67 -21.42 10.05 -3.08
C LEU A 67 -22.07 10.71 -4.29
N GLN A 68 -22.80 11.81 -4.10
CA GLN A 68 -23.55 12.50 -5.15
C GLN A 68 -22.79 13.70 -5.74
N GLY A 69 -21.86 14.25 -5.00
CA GLY A 69 -21.15 15.49 -5.25
C GLY A 69 -21.45 16.53 -4.19
N LEU A 70 -20.45 17.28 -3.82
CA LEU A 70 -20.61 18.39 -2.86
C LEU A 70 -21.37 19.56 -3.51
N PRO A 71 -22.24 20.27 -2.76
CA PRO A 71 -22.76 21.54 -3.21
C PRO A 71 -21.62 22.50 -3.61
N SER A 72 -21.77 23.20 -4.74
CA SER A 72 -20.71 24.02 -5.34
C SER A 72 -20.08 25.03 -4.37
N LYS A 73 -20.87 25.61 -3.45
CA LYS A 73 -20.38 26.52 -2.42
C LYS A 73 -19.43 25.83 -1.44
N ILE A 74 -19.77 24.61 -1.00
CA ILE A 74 -18.95 23.80 -0.08
C ILE A 74 -17.68 23.31 -0.79
N GLU A 75 -17.82 22.83 -2.01
CA GLU A 75 -16.69 22.36 -2.81
C GLU A 75 -15.66 23.48 -3.04
N LYS A 76 -16.11 24.66 -3.47
CA LYS A 76 -15.24 25.84 -3.63
C LYS A 76 -14.52 26.22 -2.33
N ALA A 77 -15.22 26.22 -1.20
CA ALA A 77 -14.65 26.56 0.10
C ALA A 77 -13.58 25.54 0.56
N LEU A 78 -13.81 24.23 0.34
CA LEU A 78 -12.88 23.18 0.70
C LEU A 78 -11.66 23.10 -0.25
N THR A 79 -11.78 23.61 -1.47
CA THR A 79 -10.71 23.57 -2.49
C THR A 79 -9.83 24.81 -2.54
N LYS A 80 -10.18 25.88 -1.79
CA LYS A 80 -9.39 27.14 -1.74
C LYS A 80 -7.89 26.95 -1.48
N ASN A 81 -7.49 25.84 -0.86
CA ASN A 81 -6.09 25.50 -0.56
C ASN A 81 -5.48 24.46 -1.55
N LYS A 82 -5.61 24.71 -2.86
CA LYS A 82 -4.78 24.11 -3.95
C LYS A 82 -4.77 22.58 -4.13
N ARG A 83 -5.54 21.78 -3.43
CA ARG A 83 -5.67 20.36 -3.75
C ARG A 83 -7.06 20.07 -4.27
N LYS A 84 -7.19 19.99 -5.60
CA LYS A 84 -8.39 19.54 -6.29
C LYS A 84 -8.85 18.20 -5.69
N ARG A 85 -9.87 18.21 -4.85
CA ARG A 85 -10.50 16.98 -4.39
C ARG A 85 -11.72 16.76 -5.28
N PRO A 86 -11.92 15.55 -5.81
CA PRO A 86 -13.12 15.27 -6.57
C PRO A 86 -14.34 15.44 -5.66
N GLY A 87 -15.36 16.17 -6.12
CA GLY A 87 -16.63 16.34 -5.40
C GLY A 87 -17.30 15.00 -5.08
N VAL A 88 -17.12 14.00 -5.96
CA VAL A 88 -17.62 12.64 -5.79
C VAL A 88 -16.49 11.74 -5.30
N LEU A 89 -16.69 11.06 -4.18
CA LEU A 89 -15.74 10.11 -3.62
C LEU A 89 -16.17 8.66 -3.89
N LYS A 90 -15.16 7.79 -4.05
CA LYS A 90 -15.39 6.34 -4.08
C LYS A 90 -15.84 5.85 -2.71
N THR A 91 -16.68 4.81 -2.68
CA THR A 91 -17.16 4.19 -1.42
C THR A 91 -16.00 3.72 -0.54
N SER A 92 -14.91 3.25 -1.11
CA SER A 92 -13.69 2.87 -0.39
C SER A 92 -13.00 4.06 0.29
N THR A 93 -13.01 5.23 -0.33
CA THR A 93 -12.49 6.47 0.27
C THR A 93 -13.37 6.93 1.43
N ILE A 94 -14.70 6.90 1.25
CA ILE A 94 -15.64 7.23 2.32
C ILE A 94 -15.45 6.28 3.51
N LYS A 95 -15.34 4.94 3.27
CA LYS A 95 -15.06 3.96 4.33
C LYS A 95 -13.81 4.33 5.14
N ARG A 96 -12.76 4.83 4.50
CA ARG A 96 -11.54 5.29 5.18
C ARG A 96 -11.81 6.50 6.08
N TYR A 97 -12.58 7.48 5.60
CA TYR A 97 -13.01 8.62 6.43
C TYR A 97 -13.81 8.17 7.65
N LEU A 98 -14.78 7.27 7.44
CA LEU A 98 -15.59 6.72 8.53
C LEU A 98 -14.73 6.02 9.58
N SER A 99 -13.71 5.26 9.18
CA SER A 99 -12.76 4.65 10.12
C SER A 99 -11.99 5.69 10.93
N SER A 100 -11.54 6.79 10.30
CA SER A 100 -10.84 7.86 11.00
C SER A 100 -11.76 8.61 11.97
N ILE A 101 -13.02 8.86 11.59
CA ILE A 101 -14.03 9.50 12.43
C ILE A 101 -14.40 8.61 13.62
N SER A 102 -14.53 7.28 13.38
CA SER A 102 -14.80 6.30 14.44
C SER A 102 -13.74 6.34 15.53
N ILE A 103 -12.47 6.21 15.13
CA ILE A 103 -11.34 6.24 16.08
C ILE A 103 -11.28 7.56 16.82
N TRP A 104 -11.49 8.68 16.14
CA TRP A 104 -11.48 10.00 16.77
C TRP A 104 -12.55 10.16 17.85
N HIS A 105 -13.78 9.61 17.66
CA HIS A 105 -14.81 9.61 18.70
C HIS A 105 -14.41 8.72 19.88
N GLN A 106 -13.94 7.49 19.60
CA GLN A 106 -13.53 6.55 20.62
C GLN A 106 -12.35 7.05 21.46
N GLU A 107 -11.34 7.68 20.83
CA GLU A 107 -10.21 8.30 21.55
C GLU A 107 -10.65 9.50 22.41
N ALA A 108 -11.76 10.13 22.08
CA ALA A 108 -12.36 11.21 22.87
C ALA A 108 -13.35 10.71 23.93
N GLY A 109 -13.56 9.39 24.07
CA GLY A 109 -14.46 8.77 25.05
C GLY A 109 -15.93 8.75 24.64
N PHE A 110 -16.23 8.89 23.34
CA PHE A 110 -17.58 8.86 22.82
C PHE A 110 -17.85 7.61 21.97
N ASP A 111 -19.11 7.18 21.93
CA ASP A 111 -19.53 6.15 21.00
C ASP A 111 -19.38 6.61 19.54
N SER A 112 -19.03 5.66 18.69
CA SER A 112 -18.82 5.98 17.28
C SER A 112 -20.14 6.12 16.52
N PRO A 113 -20.44 7.29 15.92
CA PRO A 113 -21.65 7.46 15.10
C PRO A 113 -21.60 6.67 13.78
N THR A 114 -20.41 6.19 13.39
CA THR A 114 -20.23 5.45 12.13
C THR A 114 -20.66 3.99 12.22
N THR A 115 -20.92 3.49 13.42
CA THR A 115 -21.34 2.10 13.68
C THR A 115 -22.85 1.93 13.74
N SER A 116 -23.65 3.01 13.63
CA SER A 116 -25.10 2.92 13.62
C SER A 116 -25.62 2.03 12.49
N GLN A 117 -26.77 1.40 12.70
CA GLN A 117 -27.40 0.54 11.69
C GLN A 117 -27.69 1.32 10.41
N ARG A 118 -28.12 2.58 10.55
CA ARG A 118 -28.44 3.48 9.43
C ARG A 118 -27.21 3.71 8.54
N VAL A 119 -26.06 4.02 9.13
CA VAL A 119 -24.80 4.23 8.39
C VAL A 119 -24.32 2.95 7.72
N ARG A 120 -24.37 1.80 8.41
CA ARG A 120 -24.00 0.50 7.85
C ARG A 120 -24.85 0.12 6.65
N LEU A 121 -26.18 0.28 6.74
CA LEU A 121 -27.10 0.00 5.64
C LEU A 121 -26.87 0.93 4.46
N LEU A 122 -26.69 2.24 4.71
CA LEU A 122 -26.38 3.22 3.65
C LEU A 122 -25.13 2.82 2.89
N MET A 123 -24.03 2.52 3.58
CA MET A 123 -22.77 2.11 2.95
C MET A 123 -22.89 0.77 2.20
N LYS A 124 -23.68 -0.19 2.72
CA LYS A 124 -23.96 -1.46 2.02
C LYS A 124 -24.71 -1.22 0.71
N ARG A 125 -25.76 -0.38 0.73
CA ARG A 125 -26.57 -0.01 -0.44
C ARG A 125 -25.75 0.82 -1.43
N ALA A 126 -24.95 1.79 -0.96
CA ALA A 126 -24.09 2.60 -1.80
C ALA A 126 -23.07 1.77 -2.60
N ARG A 127 -22.51 0.72 -2.00
CA ARG A 127 -21.62 -0.21 -2.71
C ARG A 127 -22.33 -0.98 -3.82
N ARG A 128 -23.59 -1.38 -3.59
CA ARG A 128 -24.38 -2.12 -4.58
C ARG A 128 -24.82 -1.19 -5.73
N ALA A 129 -25.33 0.00 -5.38
CA ALA A 129 -25.85 0.96 -6.36
C ALA A 129 -24.73 1.57 -7.22
N LYS A 130 -23.58 1.85 -6.60
CA LYS A 130 -22.38 2.24 -7.32
C LYS A 130 -21.54 0.99 -7.57
N ALA A 131 -22.04 -0.01 -8.30
CA ALA A 131 -21.22 -1.12 -8.76
C ALA A 131 -19.94 -0.54 -9.41
N GLU A 132 -19.08 0.05 -8.55
CA GLU A 132 -17.81 0.59 -8.97
C GLU A 132 -17.13 -0.58 -9.63
N ALA A 133 -16.94 -0.45 -10.94
CA ALA A 133 -16.08 -1.39 -11.67
C ALA A 133 -14.88 -1.65 -10.75
N SER A 134 -14.66 -2.93 -10.42
CA SER A 134 -13.58 -3.34 -9.52
C SER A 134 -12.37 -2.45 -9.80
N PRO A 135 -11.80 -1.75 -8.84
CA PRO A 135 -10.75 -0.77 -9.12
C PRO A 135 -9.76 -1.48 -10.02
N MET A 136 -9.48 -0.90 -11.19
CA MET A 136 -8.64 -1.52 -12.21
C MET A 136 -7.34 -1.92 -11.54
N ARG A 137 -7.20 -3.22 -11.26
CA ARG A 137 -6.05 -3.76 -10.55
C ARG A 137 -4.82 -3.44 -11.37
N LYS A 138 -3.74 -3.12 -10.71
CA LYS A 138 -2.47 -3.00 -11.41
C LYS A 138 -2.14 -4.34 -12.04
N ALA A 139 -1.73 -4.33 -13.30
CA ALA A 139 -1.31 -5.53 -14.00
C ALA A 139 -0.17 -6.22 -13.25
N ALA A 140 -0.17 -7.54 -13.24
CA ALA A 140 0.90 -8.33 -12.67
C ALA A 140 2.19 -8.14 -13.47
N ILE A 141 3.32 -7.93 -12.79
CA ILE A 141 4.65 -8.00 -13.41
C ILE A 141 5.07 -9.48 -13.39
N THR A 142 4.63 -10.24 -14.40
CA THR A 142 5.05 -11.63 -14.61
C THR A 142 6.54 -11.69 -14.98
N ILE A 143 7.13 -12.91 -15.05
CA ILE A 143 8.53 -13.08 -15.44
C ILE A 143 8.82 -12.42 -16.80
N ASP A 144 7.92 -12.55 -17.79
CA ASP A 144 8.12 -11.96 -19.11
C ASP A 144 8.11 -10.43 -19.06
N VAL A 145 7.19 -9.84 -18.28
CA VAL A 145 7.18 -8.40 -18.04
C VAL A 145 8.42 -7.96 -17.27
N LEU A 146 8.83 -8.72 -16.26
CA LEU A 146 10.03 -8.43 -15.47
C LEU A 146 11.30 -8.43 -16.33
N LYS A 147 11.42 -9.39 -17.24
CA LYS A 147 12.51 -9.44 -18.25
C LYS A 147 12.53 -8.18 -19.09
N LYS A 148 11.38 -7.73 -19.63
CA LYS A 148 11.28 -6.49 -20.40
C LYS A 148 11.68 -5.27 -19.58
N LEU A 149 11.23 -5.16 -18.32
CA LEU A 149 11.58 -4.04 -17.44
C LEU A 149 13.09 -4.02 -17.13
N THR A 150 13.68 -5.16 -16.79
CA THR A 150 15.09 -5.25 -16.43
C THR A 150 16.03 -5.09 -17.62
N ALA A 151 15.60 -5.38 -18.83
CA ALA A 151 16.33 -5.11 -20.07
C ALA A 151 16.50 -3.60 -20.34
N THR A 152 15.63 -2.75 -19.81
CA THR A 152 15.76 -1.29 -19.93
C THR A 152 16.79 -0.68 -18.97
N CYS A 153 17.34 -1.47 -18.05
CA CYS A 153 18.30 -1.04 -17.06
C CYS A 153 19.72 -1.20 -17.61
N ASP A 154 20.41 -0.10 -17.80
CA ASP A 154 21.79 -0.04 -18.27
C ASP A 154 22.81 -0.38 -17.15
N ASN A 155 24.12 -0.29 -17.47
CA ASN A 155 25.21 -0.53 -16.52
C ASN A 155 25.60 0.71 -15.68
N SER A 156 24.84 1.80 -15.76
CA SER A 156 25.01 2.95 -14.87
C SER A 156 24.65 2.59 -13.42
N LEU A 157 25.09 3.41 -12.46
CA LEU A 157 24.67 3.23 -11.06
C LEU A 157 23.15 3.21 -10.92
N HIS A 158 22.43 4.06 -11.66
CA HIS A 158 20.97 4.07 -11.66
C HIS A 158 20.38 2.77 -12.23
N GLY A 159 20.91 2.31 -13.36
CA GLY A 159 20.44 1.08 -14.01
C GLY A 159 20.69 -0.16 -13.17
N LEU A 160 21.90 -0.30 -12.60
CA LEU A 160 22.25 -1.42 -11.72
C LEU A 160 21.39 -1.45 -10.46
N ARG A 161 21.16 -0.28 -9.82
CA ARG A 161 20.25 -0.16 -8.68
C ARG A 161 18.83 -0.60 -9.06
N ASP A 162 18.30 -0.09 -10.17
CA ASP A 162 16.93 -0.34 -10.59
C ASP A 162 16.72 -1.81 -10.95
N LYS A 163 17.68 -2.40 -11.66
CA LYS A 163 17.67 -3.84 -11.99
C LYS A 163 17.69 -4.71 -10.74
N ALA A 164 18.59 -4.41 -9.79
CA ALA A 164 18.66 -5.13 -8.53
C ALA A 164 17.35 -4.97 -7.72
N LEU A 165 16.81 -3.75 -7.64
CA LEU A 165 15.57 -3.46 -6.93
C LEU A 165 14.37 -4.22 -7.50
N LEU A 166 14.21 -4.26 -8.83
CA LEU A 166 13.13 -4.98 -9.50
C LEU A 166 13.22 -6.49 -9.25
N LEU A 167 14.42 -7.06 -9.42
CA LEU A 167 14.65 -8.50 -9.26
C LEU A 167 14.56 -8.94 -7.80
N VAL A 168 15.20 -8.23 -6.87
CA VAL A 168 15.08 -8.49 -5.42
C VAL A 168 13.65 -8.33 -4.96
N GLY A 169 12.97 -7.25 -5.39
CA GLY A 169 11.58 -6.99 -5.05
C GLY A 169 10.63 -8.10 -5.49
N PHE A 170 10.89 -8.72 -6.64
CA PHE A 170 10.13 -9.85 -7.15
C PHE A 170 10.51 -11.15 -6.40
N ALA A 171 11.78 -11.51 -6.37
CA ALA A 171 12.28 -12.79 -5.84
C ALA A 171 12.00 -12.95 -4.33
N SER A 172 11.96 -11.84 -3.59
CA SER A 172 11.62 -11.87 -2.15
C SER A 172 10.11 -12.00 -1.86
N GLY A 173 9.32 -12.51 -2.79
CA GLY A 173 7.87 -12.68 -2.62
C GLY A 173 7.04 -11.45 -3.04
N GLY A 174 7.59 -10.55 -3.85
CA GLY A 174 6.89 -9.33 -4.24
C GLY A 174 6.71 -8.36 -3.07
N ARG A 175 7.80 -7.96 -2.44
CA ARG A 175 7.77 -7.11 -1.24
C ARG A 175 7.02 -5.80 -1.45
N ARG A 176 6.40 -5.32 -0.37
CA ARG A 176 5.76 -4.00 -0.39
C ARG A 176 6.84 -2.93 -0.60
N ARG A 177 6.50 -1.86 -1.32
CA ARG A 177 7.43 -0.77 -1.63
C ARG A 177 8.11 -0.17 -0.40
N ASP A 178 7.38 -0.09 0.73
CA ASP A 178 7.94 0.46 1.96
C ASP A 178 8.89 -0.56 2.63
N GLU A 179 8.65 -1.87 2.51
CA GLU A 179 9.55 -2.94 2.96
C GLU A 179 10.85 -2.88 2.15
N LEU A 180 10.76 -2.84 0.81
CA LEU A 180 11.95 -2.71 -0.07
C LEU A 180 12.78 -1.45 0.22
N ALA A 181 12.12 -0.32 0.48
CA ALA A 181 12.79 0.93 0.81
C ALA A 181 13.55 0.86 2.15
N HIS A 182 13.18 -0.08 3.02
CA HIS A 182 13.74 -0.20 4.36
C HIS A 182 14.70 -1.37 4.54
N LEU A 183 14.98 -2.16 3.49
CA LEU A 183 16.01 -3.19 3.55
C LEU A 183 17.38 -2.59 3.86
N LEU A 184 18.14 -3.28 4.71
CA LEU A 184 19.49 -2.87 5.13
C LEU A 184 20.52 -3.86 4.59
N ILE A 185 21.73 -3.37 4.36
CA ILE A 185 22.87 -4.20 3.95
C ILE A 185 23.27 -5.13 5.08
N GLU A 186 23.19 -4.67 6.32
CA GLU A 186 23.49 -5.45 7.53
C GLU A 186 22.54 -6.63 7.75
N ASP A 187 21.40 -6.64 7.07
CA ASP A 187 20.43 -7.73 7.11
C ASP A 187 20.69 -8.80 6.04
N LEU A 188 21.73 -8.63 5.23
CA LEU A 188 22.15 -9.60 4.21
C LEU A 188 23.12 -10.62 4.81
N THR A 189 22.84 -11.91 4.62
CA THR A 189 23.78 -13.00 4.86
C THR A 189 24.10 -13.67 3.53
N THR A 190 25.38 -13.75 3.19
CA THR A 190 25.82 -14.45 1.98
C THR A 190 25.72 -15.97 2.19
N ILE A 191 25.15 -16.66 1.20
CA ILE A 191 25.04 -18.12 1.15
C ILE A 191 25.56 -18.64 -0.19
N LYS A 192 25.74 -19.96 -0.31
CA LYS A 192 26.08 -20.58 -1.60
C LYS A 192 24.97 -20.30 -2.63
N GLY A 193 25.30 -19.59 -3.69
CA GLY A 193 24.36 -19.25 -4.78
C GLY A 193 23.52 -18.00 -4.56
N GLY A 194 23.70 -17.24 -3.47
CA GLY A 194 22.92 -16.02 -3.27
C GLY A 194 23.03 -15.36 -1.91
N TYR A 195 21.90 -14.85 -1.44
CA TYR A 195 21.78 -14.14 -0.17
C TYR A 195 20.52 -14.57 0.57
N LEU A 196 20.58 -14.52 1.89
CA LEU A 196 19.40 -14.41 2.75
C LEU A 196 19.27 -12.97 3.20
N ILE A 197 18.06 -12.40 3.16
CA ILE A 197 17.80 -11.06 3.68
C ILE A 197 16.79 -11.13 4.82
N ARG A 198 17.13 -10.57 5.98
CA ARG A 198 16.24 -10.48 7.13
C ARG A 198 15.35 -9.24 7.03
N LEU A 199 14.05 -9.44 6.94
CA LEU A 199 13.07 -8.39 7.02
C LEU A 199 12.70 -8.16 8.49
N ARG A 200 13.27 -7.13 9.14
CA ARG A 200 13.11 -6.87 10.59
C ARG A 200 11.67 -6.59 11.00
N LYS A 201 10.93 -5.88 10.18
CA LYS A 201 9.51 -5.51 10.43
C LYS A 201 8.74 -5.48 9.13
N SER A 202 7.53 -6.02 9.13
CA SER A 202 6.58 -5.87 8.03
C SER A 202 5.26 -5.30 8.55
N LYS A 203 4.41 -4.81 7.64
CA LYS A 203 3.05 -4.35 8.01
C LYS A 203 2.23 -5.48 8.67
N THR A 204 2.59 -6.71 8.40
CA THR A 204 1.92 -7.91 8.91
C THR A 204 2.63 -8.52 10.13
N ASP A 205 3.88 -8.18 10.38
CA ASP A 205 4.66 -8.58 11.55
C ASP A 205 4.89 -7.37 12.46
N GLN A 206 3.87 -7.01 13.22
CA GLN A 206 3.96 -5.92 14.19
C GLN A 206 4.71 -6.35 15.46
N ALA A 207 4.76 -7.66 15.74
CA ALA A 207 5.53 -8.22 16.86
C ALA A 207 7.04 -8.20 16.61
N GLY A 208 7.49 -7.93 15.36
CA GLY A 208 8.89 -7.78 15.03
C GLY A 208 9.69 -9.08 15.08
N ARG A 209 9.05 -10.24 14.89
CA ARG A 209 9.73 -11.55 14.81
C ARG A 209 10.73 -11.62 13.67
N GLY A 210 10.45 -10.84 12.62
CA GLY A 210 11.23 -10.83 11.39
C GLY A 210 10.95 -12.03 10.50
N GLU A 211 11.33 -11.92 9.25
CA GLU A 211 11.20 -12.96 8.24
C GLU A 211 12.50 -13.02 7.45
N THR A 212 13.01 -14.21 7.17
CA THR A 212 14.21 -14.39 6.34
C THR A 212 13.76 -14.82 4.94
N LEU A 213 14.26 -14.12 3.94
CA LEU A 213 13.86 -14.28 2.55
C LEU A 213 15.06 -14.66 1.69
N PRO A 214 14.95 -15.70 0.86
CA PRO A 214 16.02 -16.10 -0.06
C PRO A 214 16.05 -15.14 -1.28
N ILE A 215 17.26 -14.77 -1.69
CA ILE A 215 17.54 -14.03 -2.91
C ILE A 215 18.53 -14.85 -3.72
N LEU A 216 18.02 -15.55 -4.73
CA LEU A 216 18.78 -16.53 -5.51
C LEU A 216 18.83 -16.15 -7.00
N GLY A 217 19.68 -16.83 -7.75
CA GLY A 217 19.75 -16.75 -9.20
C GLY A 217 19.97 -15.33 -9.75
N PRO A 218 19.20 -14.89 -10.78
CA PRO A 218 19.37 -13.58 -11.41
C PRO A 218 19.23 -12.39 -10.43
N ALA A 219 18.41 -12.54 -9.38
CA ALA A 219 18.24 -11.51 -8.36
C ALA A 219 19.52 -11.36 -7.50
N ALA A 220 20.14 -12.46 -7.12
CA ALA A 220 21.41 -12.45 -6.39
C ALA A 220 22.54 -11.86 -7.23
N THR A 221 22.61 -12.23 -8.51
CA THR A 221 23.60 -11.70 -9.45
C THR A 221 23.48 -10.18 -9.62
N ALA A 222 22.24 -9.69 -9.79
CA ALA A 222 21.99 -8.25 -9.91
C ALA A 222 22.30 -7.50 -8.61
N LEU A 223 21.95 -8.09 -7.47
CA LEU A 223 22.25 -7.52 -6.15
C LEU A 223 23.77 -7.42 -5.93
N LYS A 224 24.52 -8.49 -6.25
CA LYS A 224 25.99 -8.49 -6.18
C LYS A 224 26.60 -7.36 -7.03
N LYS A 225 26.16 -7.24 -8.29
CA LYS A 225 26.63 -6.17 -9.20
C LYS A 225 26.35 -4.78 -8.63
N TRP A 226 25.16 -4.56 -8.08
CA TRP A 226 24.81 -3.29 -7.44
C TRP A 226 25.71 -3.00 -6.23
N LEU A 227 25.88 -3.95 -5.31
CA LEU A 227 26.73 -3.77 -4.12
C LEU A 227 28.20 -3.49 -4.49
N MET A 228 28.73 -4.24 -5.47
CA MET A 228 30.11 -4.03 -5.95
C MET A 228 30.28 -2.62 -6.58
N LYS A 229 29.38 -2.22 -7.48
CA LYS A 229 29.53 -0.95 -8.20
C LYS A 229 29.25 0.27 -7.32
N SER A 230 28.33 0.14 -6.36
CA SER A 230 27.99 1.22 -5.43
C SER A 230 29.01 1.40 -4.31
N GLY A 231 29.78 0.37 -3.96
CA GLY A 231 30.73 0.40 -2.82
C GLY A 231 30.03 0.47 -1.45
N LEU A 232 28.70 0.37 -1.40
CA LEU A 232 27.94 0.45 -0.16
C LEU A 232 28.22 -0.75 0.76
N ARG A 233 28.52 -0.48 2.04
CA ARG A 233 28.83 -1.51 3.04
C ARG A 233 27.86 -1.57 4.21
N LYS A 234 27.09 -0.47 4.44
CA LYS A 234 26.15 -0.35 5.57
C LYS A 234 24.96 0.54 5.24
N GLY A 235 23.89 0.42 6.01
CA GLY A 235 22.68 1.22 5.92
C GLY A 235 21.73 0.73 4.83
N ARG A 236 20.92 1.61 4.26
CA ARG A 236 19.88 1.23 3.28
C ARG A 236 20.48 0.53 2.06
N LEU A 237 19.88 -0.63 1.71
CA LEU A 237 20.30 -1.43 0.56
C LEU A 237 20.11 -0.68 -0.76
N PHE A 238 19.00 0.04 -0.90
CA PHE A 238 18.72 0.84 -2.08
C PHE A 238 18.70 2.32 -1.72
N ARG A 239 19.54 3.10 -2.39
CA ARG A 239 19.70 4.54 -2.16
C ARG A 239 19.40 5.36 -3.40
N GLY A 240 18.97 6.61 -3.19
CA GLY A 240 18.96 7.62 -4.22
C GLY A 240 20.38 8.04 -4.56
N ILE A 241 20.60 8.43 -5.81
CA ILE A 241 21.90 8.88 -6.32
C ILE A 241 21.73 10.36 -6.68
N LYS A 242 22.64 11.20 -6.18
CA LYS A 242 22.71 12.63 -6.47
C LYS A 242 23.35 12.87 -7.84
N SER A 243 23.24 14.08 -8.36
CA SER A 243 23.87 14.48 -9.63
C SER A 243 25.40 14.38 -9.62
N ASN A 244 26.03 14.60 -8.45
CA ASN A 244 27.46 14.45 -8.25
C ASN A 244 27.93 13.00 -8.03
N GLY A 245 27.03 12.01 -8.08
CA GLY A 245 27.34 10.60 -7.84
C GLY A 245 27.21 10.14 -6.40
N ASP A 246 27.08 11.03 -5.43
CA ASP A 246 26.85 10.68 -4.03
C ASP A 246 25.53 9.98 -3.80
N PHE A 247 25.40 9.34 -2.64
CA PHE A 247 24.18 8.67 -2.24
C PHE A 247 23.37 9.47 -1.21
N TYR A 248 22.05 9.47 -1.38
CA TYR A 248 21.13 9.78 -0.27
C TYR A 248 21.13 8.63 0.73
N GLU A 249 20.61 8.86 1.94
CA GLU A 249 20.49 7.81 2.96
C GLU A 249 19.63 6.62 2.51
N GLY A 250 18.64 6.84 1.63
CA GLY A 250 17.77 5.81 1.12
C GLY A 250 16.88 6.31 -0.01
N ILE A 251 15.87 5.51 -0.34
CA ILE A 251 14.74 5.88 -1.20
C ILE A 251 13.43 5.65 -0.44
N ASP A 252 12.37 6.35 -0.88
CA ASP A 252 11.02 6.11 -0.36
C ASP A 252 10.21 5.19 -1.30
N GLY A 253 9.07 4.70 -0.80
CA GLY A 253 8.18 3.85 -1.59
C GLY A 253 7.59 4.55 -2.83
N ARG A 254 7.58 5.90 -2.88
CA ARG A 254 7.16 6.66 -4.07
C ARG A 254 8.23 6.60 -5.15
N THR A 255 9.48 6.66 -4.75
CA THR A 255 10.62 6.51 -5.65
C THR A 255 10.63 5.12 -6.28
N ILE A 256 10.40 4.05 -5.50
CA ILE A 256 10.26 2.68 -6.03
C ILE A 256 9.14 2.61 -7.08
N ASN A 257 7.98 3.21 -6.79
CA ASN A 257 6.88 3.23 -7.75
C ASN A 257 7.24 4.03 -9.02
N ARG A 258 8.03 5.11 -8.92
CA ARG A 258 8.54 5.87 -10.09
C ARG A 258 9.52 5.04 -10.91
N ILE A 259 10.40 4.26 -10.27
CA ILE A 259 11.32 3.35 -10.94
C ILE A 259 10.56 2.33 -11.78
N VAL A 260 9.59 1.63 -11.19
CA VAL A 260 8.74 0.65 -11.92
C VAL A 260 8.07 1.30 -13.14
N LYS A 261 7.47 2.48 -12.96
CA LYS A 261 6.79 3.19 -14.06
C LYS A 261 7.76 3.64 -15.14
N ARG A 262 8.92 4.14 -14.78
CA ARG A 262 9.96 4.56 -15.73
C ARG A 262 10.44 3.37 -16.56
N CYS A 263 10.74 2.24 -15.94
CA CYS A 263 11.11 1.02 -16.65
C CYS A 263 9.99 0.51 -17.57
N ALA A 264 8.72 0.60 -17.12
CA ALA A 264 7.59 0.24 -17.96
C ALA A 264 7.47 1.15 -19.19
N THR A 265 7.64 2.48 -19.03
CA THR A 265 7.65 3.41 -20.16
C THR A 265 8.81 3.11 -21.12
N LYS A 266 10.02 2.88 -20.61
CA LYS A 266 11.19 2.52 -21.45
C LYS A 266 10.99 1.18 -22.18
N ALA A 267 10.26 0.23 -21.58
CA ALA A 267 9.90 -1.05 -22.21
C ALA A 267 8.69 -0.95 -23.16
N VAL A 268 8.23 0.25 -23.48
CA VAL A 268 7.05 0.50 -24.37
C VAL A 268 5.78 -0.17 -23.82
N LEU A 269 5.64 -0.20 -22.49
CA LEU A 269 4.44 -0.71 -21.81
C LEU A 269 3.62 0.45 -21.23
N ASP A 270 2.29 0.28 -21.15
CA ASP A 270 1.42 1.26 -20.51
C ASP A 270 1.76 1.39 -19.02
N SER A 271 2.57 2.40 -18.67
CA SER A 271 3.02 2.64 -17.29
C SER A 271 1.88 2.94 -16.31
N LYS A 272 0.67 3.27 -16.79
CA LYS A 272 -0.51 3.46 -15.93
C LYS A 272 -0.99 2.15 -15.34
N LYS A 273 -0.77 1.03 -16.03
CA LYS A 273 -1.13 -0.32 -15.57
C LYS A 273 -0.17 -0.87 -14.51
N PHE A 274 1.08 -0.37 -14.42
CA PHE A 274 2.10 -0.91 -13.54
C PHE A 274 2.41 0.02 -12.36
N GLY A 275 2.97 -0.56 -11.31
CA GLY A 275 3.45 0.13 -10.11
C GLY A 275 4.16 -0.85 -9.19
N ALA A 276 4.67 -0.37 -8.07
CA ALA A 276 5.40 -1.22 -7.12
C ALA A 276 4.58 -2.43 -6.62
N HIS A 277 3.25 -2.29 -6.51
CA HIS A 277 2.37 -3.41 -6.12
C HIS A 277 2.27 -4.49 -7.21
N SER A 278 2.58 -4.16 -8.46
CA SER A 278 2.60 -5.11 -9.57
C SER A 278 3.66 -6.20 -9.44
N LEU A 279 4.77 -5.94 -8.74
CA LEU A 279 5.78 -6.97 -8.41
C LEU A 279 5.17 -8.05 -7.53
N ARG A 280 4.37 -7.65 -6.55
CA ARG A 280 3.71 -8.57 -5.62
C ARG A 280 2.59 -9.38 -6.30
N ALA A 281 1.78 -8.71 -7.11
CA ALA A 281 0.78 -9.39 -7.94
C ALA A 281 1.45 -10.40 -8.88
N GLY A 282 2.54 -9.97 -9.56
CA GLY A 282 3.30 -10.81 -10.48
C GLY A 282 3.94 -12.02 -9.82
N PHE A 283 4.53 -11.87 -8.64
CA PHE A 283 5.08 -13.00 -7.90
C PHE A 283 4.01 -14.06 -7.62
N VAL A 284 2.84 -13.67 -7.11
CA VAL A 284 1.75 -14.62 -6.80
C VAL A 284 1.16 -15.24 -8.06
N THR A 285 0.97 -14.46 -9.14
CA THR A 285 0.53 -14.98 -10.43
C THR A 285 1.52 -16.01 -10.99
N GLU A 286 2.81 -15.70 -10.89
CA GLU A 286 3.86 -16.58 -11.41
C GLU A 286 4.01 -17.85 -10.57
N SER A 287 3.82 -17.74 -9.24
CA SER A 287 3.77 -18.93 -8.36
C SER A 287 2.67 -19.90 -8.82
N GLY A 288 1.46 -19.41 -9.14
CA GLY A 288 0.40 -20.24 -9.72
C GLY A 288 0.78 -20.81 -11.09
N ARG A 289 1.41 -20.01 -11.97
CA ARG A 289 1.91 -20.49 -13.27
C ARG A 289 2.94 -21.59 -13.16
N GLN A 290 3.79 -21.53 -12.11
CA GLN A 290 4.82 -22.56 -11.86
C GLN A 290 4.27 -23.77 -11.10
N GLY A 291 3.00 -23.76 -10.68
CA GLY A 291 2.38 -24.86 -9.94
C GLY A 291 2.71 -24.87 -8.44
N ALA A 292 3.29 -23.79 -7.91
CA ALA A 292 3.47 -23.66 -6.46
C ALA A 292 2.11 -23.53 -5.77
N SER A 293 2.00 -24.08 -4.55
CA SER A 293 0.76 -23.95 -3.80
C SER A 293 0.45 -22.50 -3.42
N LEU A 294 -0.84 -22.16 -3.29
CA LEU A 294 -1.24 -20.85 -2.79
C LEU A 294 -0.65 -20.56 -1.41
N ARG A 295 -0.51 -21.59 -0.56
CA ARG A 295 0.09 -21.50 0.76
C ARG A 295 1.56 -21.04 0.68
N ASP A 296 2.37 -21.68 -0.19
CA ASP A 296 3.78 -21.31 -0.36
C ASP A 296 3.93 -19.90 -0.92
N ALA A 297 3.08 -19.54 -1.91
CA ALA A 297 3.02 -18.20 -2.45
C ALA A 297 2.66 -17.16 -1.38
N MET A 298 1.70 -17.48 -0.50
CA MET A 298 1.29 -16.61 0.61
C MET A 298 2.38 -16.49 1.68
N GLN A 299 3.04 -17.58 2.02
CA GLN A 299 4.13 -17.60 2.99
C GLN A 299 5.24 -16.64 2.54
N LEU A 300 5.76 -16.81 1.33
CA LEU A 300 6.86 -15.98 0.85
C LEU A 300 6.44 -14.54 0.57
N SER A 301 5.20 -14.31 0.10
CA SER A 301 4.70 -12.97 -0.13
C SER A 301 4.22 -12.25 1.14
N GLY A 302 3.93 -12.95 2.23
CA GLY A 302 3.37 -12.40 3.46
C GLY A 302 1.92 -11.89 3.28
N HIS A 303 1.09 -12.57 2.47
CA HIS A 303 -0.35 -12.34 2.43
C HIS A 303 -1.03 -13.03 3.62
N ARG A 304 -1.89 -12.32 4.32
CA ARG A 304 -2.66 -12.87 5.45
C ARG A 304 -4.01 -13.43 5.04
N THR A 305 -4.56 -12.98 3.93
CA THR A 305 -5.90 -13.37 3.47
C THR A 305 -5.82 -14.08 2.14
N VAL A 306 -6.56 -15.18 2.05
CA VAL A 306 -6.65 -16.04 0.86
C VAL A 306 -7.33 -15.30 -0.30
N GLU A 307 -8.30 -14.42 -0.01
CA GLU A 307 -9.13 -13.78 -1.02
C GLU A 307 -8.31 -12.99 -2.04
N ILE A 308 -7.38 -12.16 -1.57
CA ILE A 308 -6.58 -11.31 -2.47
C ILE A 308 -5.46 -12.13 -3.16
N ALA A 309 -4.74 -12.97 -2.40
CA ALA A 309 -3.70 -13.82 -2.95
C ALA A 309 -4.26 -14.82 -3.95
N GLY A 310 -5.38 -15.47 -3.59
CA GLY A 310 -6.05 -16.48 -4.42
C GLY A 310 -6.56 -15.94 -5.74
N LEU A 311 -6.88 -14.65 -5.84
CA LEU A 311 -7.27 -14.03 -7.11
C LEU A 311 -6.12 -14.00 -8.12
N TYR A 312 -4.92 -13.57 -7.67
CA TYR A 312 -3.73 -13.54 -8.53
C TYR A 312 -3.18 -14.94 -8.81
N HIS A 313 -3.23 -15.82 -7.82
CA HIS A 313 -2.76 -17.20 -7.97
C HIS A 313 -3.60 -17.96 -9.00
N ARG A 314 -4.95 -17.93 -8.87
CA ARG A 314 -5.88 -18.55 -9.83
C ARG A 314 -5.73 -17.99 -11.23
N GLU A 315 -5.46 -16.69 -11.38
CA GLU A 315 -5.16 -16.09 -12.69
C GLU A 315 -3.93 -16.75 -13.33
N GLY A 316 -2.91 -17.11 -12.52
CA GLY A 316 -1.75 -17.88 -12.95
C GLY A 316 -2.06 -19.34 -13.34
N GLU A 317 -2.94 -19.99 -12.59
CA GLU A 317 -3.33 -21.41 -12.77
C GLU A 317 -4.34 -21.62 -13.89
N LEU A 318 -5.01 -20.56 -14.40
CA LEU A 318 -6.16 -20.66 -15.29
C LEU A 318 -5.95 -21.62 -16.46
N LEU A 319 -4.81 -21.53 -17.13
CA LEU A 319 -4.47 -22.39 -18.29
C LEU A 319 -4.01 -23.81 -17.90
N LYS A 320 -3.71 -24.05 -16.62
CA LYS A 320 -3.30 -25.35 -16.10
C LYS A 320 -4.44 -26.11 -15.43
N ASN A 321 -5.60 -25.47 -15.27
CA ASN A 321 -6.76 -26.10 -14.67
C ASN A 321 -7.22 -27.27 -15.56
N PRO A 322 -7.21 -28.54 -15.05
CA PRO A 322 -7.64 -29.70 -15.82
C PRO A 322 -9.05 -29.55 -16.41
N THR A 323 -9.95 -28.86 -15.67
CA THR A 323 -11.33 -28.64 -16.14
C THR A 323 -11.42 -27.74 -17.38
N ALA A 324 -10.44 -26.87 -17.62
CA ALA A 324 -10.38 -26.06 -18.84
C ALA A 324 -10.12 -26.91 -20.11
N ARG A 325 -9.70 -28.17 -19.94
CA ARG A 325 -9.37 -29.10 -21.03
C ARG A 325 -10.38 -30.24 -21.17
N LEU A 326 -11.53 -30.19 -20.51
CA LEU A 326 -12.54 -31.25 -20.54
C LEU A 326 -12.99 -31.63 -21.95
N LEU A 327 -13.03 -30.68 -22.88
CA LEU A 327 -13.40 -30.92 -24.27
C LEU A 327 -12.25 -31.42 -25.14
N SER A 328 -11.00 -31.15 -24.75
CA SER A 328 -9.81 -31.53 -25.56
C SER A 328 -9.59 -33.04 -25.64
N HIS A 329 -10.23 -33.84 -24.79
CA HIS A 329 -10.09 -35.30 -24.75
C HIS A 329 -11.31 -36.08 -25.23
N LYS A 330 -12.40 -35.41 -25.61
CA LYS A 330 -13.67 -36.08 -25.95
C LYS A 330 -14.23 -35.78 -27.37
N ILE A 331 -13.56 -34.93 -28.14
CA ILE A 331 -14.02 -34.55 -29.51
C ILE A 331 -12.83 -34.67 -30.46
N SER A 332 -12.11 -35.78 -30.39
CA SER A 332 -11.16 -36.23 -31.44
C SER A 332 -11.69 -37.48 -32.11
#